data_5c7456e068fe9e307421b3dcaeb59382
#
_entry.id   5c7456e068fe9e307421b3dcaeb59382
#
_cell.length_a   1.000
_cell.length_b   1.000
_cell.length_c   1.000
_cell.angle_alpha   90.00
_cell.angle_beta   90.00
_cell.angle_gamma   90.00
#
_symmetry.space_group_name_H-M   'P 1'
#
loop_
_entity.id
_entity.type
_entity.pdbx_description
1 polymer ?
#
loop_
_entity_poly.entity_id
_entity_poly.type
_entity_poly.pdbx_seq_one_letter_code
_entity_poly.pdbx_strand_id
1 'polypeptide(L)'
;MNEEKKVKYGEIYFYDFGEHEGSIQNGLRPAVVIQDNKLNGHGPTTIIAAITSVTKKLYLPSHILIGEQFGLTKPSMILLEQVACVNQKDLGNFVGAINNEKIKRAIRCGLKKTFGLWDYAPRGDADVRCLCPKCLQDYIHSNKYIVKRLDPFAA
;
A
#
# COMPACT_ATOMS: atom_id res chain seq x y z
N MET A 1 1.48 25.52 -25.50
CA MET A 1 0.58 24.67 -24.73
C MET A 1 1.40 24.04 -23.64
N ASN A 2 1.16 24.41 -22.38
CA ASN A 2 1.79 23.70 -21.27
C ASN A 2 1.16 22.30 -21.21
N GLU A 3 1.91 21.26 -21.59
CA GLU A 3 1.55 19.90 -21.25
C GLU A 3 1.52 19.83 -19.73
N GLU A 4 0.34 19.77 -19.14
CA GLU A 4 0.19 19.50 -17.70
C GLU A 4 0.91 18.19 -17.42
N LYS A 5 1.99 18.27 -16.67
CA LYS A 5 2.79 17.10 -16.28
C LYS A 5 1.88 16.10 -15.56
N LYS A 6 1.53 15.01 -16.22
CA LYS A 6 0.74 13.95 -15.62
C LYS A 6 1.56 13.18 -14.59
N VAL A 7 0.97 12.96 -13.43
CA VAL A 7 1.60 12.19 -12.35
C VAL A 7 1.68 10.70 -12.71
N LYS A 8 2.62 10.00 -12.10
CA LYS A 8 2.84 8.57 -12.34
C LYS A 8 2.69 7.76 -11.06
N TYR A 9 2.25 6.52 -11.22
CA TYR A 9 2.19 5.54 -10.13
C TYR A 9 3.53 5.43 -9.41
N GLY A 10 3.49 5.53 -8.08
CA GLY A 10 4.67 5.46 -7.22
C GLY A 10 5.37 6.79 -6.99
N GLU A 11 5.00 7.87 -7.67
CA GLU A 11 5.50 9.20 -7.36
C GLU A 11 4.96 9.69 -6.02
N ILE A 12 5.79 10.40 -5.27
CA ILE A 12 5.48 10.96 -3.95
C ILE A 12 5.44 12.48 -4.06
N TYR A 13 4.35 13.05 -3.58
CA TYR A 13 4.13 14.50 -3.53
C TYR A 13 3.69 14.92 -2.13
N PHE A 14 3.93 16.16 -1.75
CA PHE A 14 3.24 16.75 -0.63
C PHE A 14 1.78 17.01 -1.00
N TYR A 15 0.88 16.69 -0.08
CA TYR A 15 -0.54 16.99 -0.20
C TYR A 15 -1.09 17.44 1.15
N ASP A 16 -1.92 18.47 1.14
CA ASP A 16 -2.62 18.93 2.34
C ASP A 16 -3.96 18.19 2.47
N PHE A 17 -4.01 17.29 3.41
CA PHE A 17 -5.21 16.51 3.70
C PHE A 17 -6.28 17.31 4.45
N GLY A 18 -6.01 18.57 4.80
CA GLY A 18 -6.92 19.41 5.58
C GLY A 18 -6.97 19.03 7.05
N GLU A 19 -8.04 19.40 7.71
CA GLU A 19 -8.28 19.11 9.14
C GLU A 19 -9.43 18.12 9.27
N HIS A 20 -9.20 17.06 9.99
CA HIS A 20 -10.17 16.01 10.28
C HIS A 20 -10.10 15.60 11.74
N GLU A 21 -11.22 15.16 12.30
CA GLU A 21 -11.26 14.58 13.63
C GLU A 21 -10.89 13.09 13.62
N GLY A 22 -10.35 12.61 14.73
CA GLY A 22 -10.06 11.18 14.94
C GLY A 22 -8.77 10.70 14.26
N SER A 23 -8.86 9.55 13.59
CA SER A 23 -7.70 8.86 13.02
C SER A 23 -7.44 9.16 11.53
N ILE A 24 -8.24 10.00 10.92
CA ILE A 24 -8.01 10.44 9.53
C ILE A 24 -6.75 11.28 9.48
N GLN A 25 -5.95 11.09 8.44
CA GLN A 25 -4.70 11.83 8.30
C GLN A 25 -4.96 13.32 8.02
N ASN A 26 -4.23 14.18 8.72
CA ASN A 26 -4.42 15.63 8.71
C ASN A 26 -3.19 16.36 8.20
N GLY A 27 -3.40 17.56 7.67
CA GLY A 27 -2.39 18.54 7.33
C GLY A 27 -1.49 18.15 6.17
N LEU A 28 -0.48 18.96 5.96
CA LEU A 28 0.49 18.80 4.87
C LEU A 28 1.44 17.63 5.18
N ARG A 29 1.44 16.64 4.31
CA ARG A 29 2.33 15.46 4.43
C ARG A 29 2.60 14.80 3.09
N PRO A 30 3.63 13.96 3.00
CA PRO A 30 3.87 13.17 1.80
C PRO A 30 2.72 12.20 1.53
N ALA A 31 2.41 12.01 0.27
CA ALA A 31 1.45 11.03 -0.23
C ALA A 31 1.98 10.37 -1.50
N VAL A 32 1.73 9.09 -1.67
CA VAL A 32 2.15 8.34 -2.86
C VAL A 32 0.98 8.18 -3.82
N VAL A 33 1.23 8.37 -5.11
CA VAL A 33 0.27 8.09 -6.18
C VAL A 33 0.12 6.59 -6.36
N ILE A 34 -1.10 6.10 -6.21
CA ILE A 34 -1.44 4.67 -6.32
C ILE A 34 -2.39 4.36 -7.48
N GLN A 35 -2.84 5.36 -8.21
CA GLN A 35 -3.64 5.18 -9.42
C GLN A 35 -2.77 4.75 -10.60
N ASP A 36 -3.29 3.86 -11.44
CA ASP A 36 -2.62 3.39 -12.65
C ASP A 36 -2.31 4.53 -13.64
N ASN A 37 -1.16 4.43 -14.33
CA ASN A 37 -0.68 5.47 -15.23
C ASN A 37 -1.62 5.74 -16.43
N LYS A 38 -2.36 4.74 -16.88
CA LYS A 38 -3.34 4.94 -17.97
C LYS A 38 -4.45 5.88 -17.50
N LEU A 39 -4.97 5.65 -16.28
CA LEU A 39 -5.99 6.54 -15.71
C LEU A 39 -5.42 7.93 -15.41
N ASN A 40 -4.20 8.02 -14.89
CA ASN A 40 -3.53 9.30 -14.66
C ASN A 40 -3.36 10.10 -15.97
N GLY A 41 -3.11 9.42 -17.07
CA GLY A 41 -2.97 10.05 -18.39
C GLY A 41 -4.27 10.59 -18.98
N HIS A 42 -5.40 9.97 -18.67
CA HIS A 42 -6.70 10.31 -19.26
C HIS A 42 -7.51 11.35 -18.46
N GLY A 43 -7.32 11.42 -17.14
CA GLY A 43 -8.13 12.26 -16.27
C GLY A 43 -7.34 13.36 -15.57
N PRO A 44 -8.04 14.36 -15.00
CA PRO A 44 -7.43 15.42 -14.19
C PRO A 44 -7.19 14.98 -12.74
N THR A 45 -7.72 13.84 -12.33
CA THR A 45 -7.67 13.35 -10.96
C THR A 45 -6.68 12.18 -10.82
N THR A 46 -6.27 11.92 -9.59
CA THR A 46 -5.49 10.74 -9.22
C THR A 46 -5.90 10.24 -7.85
N ILE A 47 -5.49 9.02 -7.50
CA ILE A 47 -5.70 8.44 -6.18
C ILE A 47 -4.35 8.40 -5.47
N ILE A 48 -4.32 8.90 -4.25
CA ILE A 48 -3.14 8.95 -3.39
C ILE A 48 -3.37 8.20 -2.09
N ALA A 49 -2.31 7.69 -1.49
CA ALA A 49 -2.30 7.15 -0.13
C ALA A 49 -1.36 7.98 0.76
N ALA A 50 -1.81 8.29 1.97
CA ALA A 50 -1.04 9.08 2.92
C ALA A 50 0.21 8.35 3.38
N ILE A 51 1.29 9.10 3.63
CA ILE A 51 2.53 8.63 4.22
C ILE A 51 2.70 9.28 5.59
N THR A 52 3.10 8.48 6.58
CA THR A 52 3.37 8.95 7.95
C THR A 52 4.74 8.51 8.43
N SER A 53 5.40 9.35 9.23
CA SER A 53 6.62 8.97 9.96
C SER A 53 6.33 8.26 11.28
N VAL A 54 5.08 8.18 11.69
CA VAL A 54 4.66 7.43 12.88
C VAL A 54 4.42 5.97 12.47
N THR A 55 5.42 5.12 12.68
CA THR A 55 5.37 3.71 12.32
C THR A 55 4.73 2.89 13.44
N LYS A 56 3.48 2.52 13.26
CA LYS A 56 2.71 1.69 14.21
C LYS A 56 2.01 0.56 13.45
N LYS A 57 1.72 -0.53 14.17
CA LYS A 57 0.91 -1.65 13.64
C LYS A 57 1.44 -2.17 12.28
N LEU A 58 2.75 -2.42 12.20
CA LEU A 58 3.41 -2.91 10.97
C LEU A 58 2.91 -4.30 10.52
N TYR A 59 2.18 -4.99 11.36
CA TYR A 59 1.53 -6.27 11.03
C TYR A 59 0.30 -6.10 10.12
N LEU A 60 -0.25 -4.90 9.99
CA LEU A 60 -1.39 -4.66 9.11
C LEU A 60 -0.94 -4.67 7.65
N PRO A 61 -1.64 -5.37 6.75
CA PRO A 61 -1.28 -5.44 5.32
C PRO A 61 -1.49 -4.11 4.60
N SER A 62 -2.26 -3.19 5.17
CA SER A 62 -2.43 -1.84 4.67
C SER A 62 -1.25 -0.92 5.01
N HIS A 63 -0.35 -1.33 5.89
CA HIS A 63 0.80 -0.55 6.33
C HIS A 63 2.08 -1.04 5.65
N ILE A 64 2.64 -0.22 4.75
CA ILE A 64 3.84 -0.56 3.99
C ILE A 64 5.01 0.30 4.46
N LEU A 65 5.98 -0.32 5.13
CA LEU A 65 7.20 0.37 5.57
C LEU A 65 8.08 0.71 4.35
N ILE A 66 8.54 1.95 4.25
CA ILE A 66 9.35 2.43 3.12
C ILE A 66 10.68 3.08 3.53
N GLY A 67 11.00 3.15 4.81
CA GLY A 67 12.25 3.74 5.29
C GLY A 67 12.42 5.22 4.93
N GLU A 68 13.68 5.65 4.83
CA GLU A 68 14.08 7.03 4.46
C GLU A 68 14.34 7.19 2.96
N GLN A 69 14.03 6.18 2.17
CA GLN A 69 14.27 6.16 0.73
C GLN A 69 13.26 7.05 0.00
N PHE A 70 13.53 7.29 -1.27
CA PHE A 70 12.61 7.98 -2.19
C PHE A 70 12.35 9.46 -1.83
N GLY A 71 13.35 10.15 -1.28
CA GLY A 71 13.27 11.57 -0.94
C GLY A 71 12.64 11.87 0.42
N LEU A 72 12.30 10.85 1.19
CA LEU A 72 11.80 11.01 2.56
C LEU A 72 12.95 11.24 3.54
N THR A 73 12.75 12.10 4.52
CA THR A 73 13.77 12.48 5.52
C THR A 73 13.76 11.61 6.78
N LYS A 74 12.77 10.73 6.91
CA LYS A 74 12.57 9.85 8.06
C LYS A 74 12.03 8.50 7.61
N PRO A 75 12.29 7.40 8.38
CA PRO A 75 11.58 6.15 8.19
C PRO A 75 10.08 6.41 8.20
N SER A 76 9.40 5.93 7.18
CA SER A 76 8.00 6.27 6.93
C SER A 76 7.20 5.03 6.53
N MET A 77 5.90 5.17 6.57
CA MET A 77 4.95 4.10 6.30
C MET A 77 3.82 4.63 5.42
N ILE A 78 3.49 3.90 4.36
CA ILE A 78 2.31 4.17 3.55
C ILE A 78 1.10 3.57 4.25
N LEU A 79 0.02 4.33 4.31
CA LEU A 79 -1.28 3.94 4.89
C LEU A 79 -2.27 3.69 3.76
N LEU A 80 -2.44 2.43 3.35
CA LEU A 80 -3.32 2.08 2.22
C LEU A 80 -4.81 2.15 2.57
N GLU A 81 -5.17 2.29 3.83
CA GLU A 81 -6.52 2.60 4.28
C GLU A 81 -6.84 4.10 4.29
N GLN A 82 -5.83 4.95 4.15
CA GLN A 82 -5.95 6.41 4.13
C GLN A 82 -5.75 6.91 2.69
N VAL A 83 -6.68 6.54 1.81
CA VAL A 83 -6.64 6.92 0.39
C VAL A 83 -7.60 8.08 0.10
N ALA A 84 -7.22 8.93 -0.84
CA ALA A 84 -8.03 10.04 -1.29
C ALA A 84 -7.98 10.19 -2.81
N CYS A 85 -9.11 10.54 -3.41
CA CYS A 85 -9.16 11.00 -4.80
C CYS A 85 -8.97 12.51 -4.82
N VAL A 86 -7.96 12.98 -5.55
CA VAL A 86 -7.55 14.38 -5.58
C VAL A 86 -7.33 14.85 -7.01
N ASN A 87 -7.40 16.17 -7.26
CA ASN A 87 -6.96 16.70 -8.55
C ASN A 87 -5.43 16.65 -8.63
N GLN A 88 -4.90 16.27 -9.77
CA GLN A 88 -3.45 16.23 -9.99
C GLN A 88 -2.79 17.60 -9.79
N LYS A 89 -3.50 18.67 -10.12
CA LYS A 89 -3.04 20.06 -9.93
C LYS A 89 -2.90 20.50 -8.47
N ASP A 90 -3.62 19.84 -7.55
CA ASP A 90 -3.61 20.18 -6.12
C ASP A 90 -2.47 19.47 -5.37
N LEU A 91 -1.71 18.62 -6.06
CA LEU A 91 -0.49 18.03 -5.53
C LEU A 91 0.62 19.09 -5.45
N GLY A 92 1.23 19.18 -4.28
CA GLY A 92 2.31 20.10 -4.00
C GLY A 92 3.66 19.65 -4.59
N ASN A 93 4.74 19.95 -3.87
CA ASN A 93 6.09 19.65 -4.33
C ASN A 93 6.35 18.15 -4.47
N PHE A 94 7.03 17.79 -5.55
CA PHE A 94 7.54 16.44 -5.76
C PHE A 94 8.60 16.10 -4.71
N VAL A 95 8.45 14.94 -4.08
CA VAL A 95 9.37 14.43 -3.04
C VAL A 95 10.33 13.39 -3.62
N GLY A 96 9.80 12.45 -4.36
CA GLY A 96 10.56 11.35 -4.95
C GLY A 96 9.65 10.33 -5.61
N ALA A 97 10.21 9.18 -6.00
CA ALA A 97 9.45 8.12 -6.64
C ALA A 97 9.86 6.74 -6.13
N ILE A 98 8.89 5.89 -5.87
CA ILE A 98 9.12 4.49 -5.53
C ILE A 98 9.50 3.75 -6.80
N ASN A 99 10.79 3.44 -6.95
CA ASN A 99 11.35 2.69 -8.08
C ASN A 99 11.68 1.23 -7.73
N ASN A 100 11.31 0.79 -6.52
CA ASN A 100 11.55 -0.57 -6.04
C ASN A 100 10.32 -1.46 -6.31
N GLU A 101 10.49 -2.48 -7.16
CA GLU A 101 9.39 -3.38 -7.56
C GLU A 101 8.83 -4.23 -6.40
N LYS A 102 9.64 -4.55 -5.39
CA LYS A 102 9.15 -5.25 -4.18
C LYS A 102 8.15 -4.39 -3.41
N ILE A 103 8.46 -3.10 -3.25
CA ILE A 103 7.56 -2.16 -2.57
C ILE A 103 6.31 -1.91 -3.42
N LYS A 104 6.42 -1.71 -4.72
CA LYS A 104 5.26 -1.58 -5.62
C LYS A 104 4.36 -2.82 -5.56
N ARG A 105 4.95 -4.01 -5.51
CA ARG A 105 4.20 -5.26 -5.35
C ARG A 105 3.50 -5.32 -3.98
N ALA A 106 4.18 -4.91 -2.90
CA ALA A 106 3.59 -4.85 -1.57
C ALA A 106 2.40 -3.88 -1.53
N ILE A 107 2.51 -2.71 -2.15
CA ILE A 107 1.41 -1.75 -2.30
C ILE A 107 0.21 -2.39 -3.02
N ARG A 108 0.43 -3.01 -4.18
CA ARG A 108 -0.65 -3.68 -4.94
C ARG A 108 -1.33 -4.79 -4.13
N CYS A 109 -0.55 -5.62 -3.44
CA CYS A 109 -1.09 -6.68 -2.58
C CYS A 109 -1.85 -6.09 -1.38
N GLY A 110 -1.31 -5.05 -0.75
CA GLY A 110 -1.96 -4.36 0.35
C GLY A 110 -3.28 -3.73 -0.05
N LEU A 111 -3.33 -3.06 -1.20
CA LEU A 111 -4.57 -2.49 -1.76
C LEU A 111 -5.63 -3.56 -2.02
N LYS A 112 -5.27 -4.68 -2.63
CA LYS A 112 -6.20 -5.81 -2.83
C LYS A 112 -6.80 -6.28 -1.50
N LYS A 113 -6.01 -6.37 -0.45
CA LYS A 113 -6.49 -6.77 0.89
C LYS A 113 -7.37 -5.68 1.52
N THR A 114 -6.94 -4.42 1.45
CA THR A 114 -7.68 -3.28 2.02
C THR A 114 -9.06 -3.13 1.40
N PHE A 115 -9.19 -3.35 0.08
CA PHE A 115 -10.47 -3.27 -0.63
C PHE A 115 -11.25 -4.58 -0.69
N GLY A 116 -10.81 -5.64 0.00
CA GLY A 116 -11.49 -6.93 -0.03
C GLY A 116 -11.43 -7.64 -1.39
N LEU A 117 -10.50 -7.26 -2.26
CA LEU A 117 -10.29 -7.86 -3.58
C LEU A 117 -9.33 -9.05 -3.56
N TRP A 118 -8.89 -9.43 -2.39
CA TRP A 118 -8.03 -10.58 -2.23
C TRP A 118 -8.88 -11.84 -2.17
N ASP A 119 -8.74 -12.68 -3.18
CA ASP A 119 -9.37 -13.97 -3.18
C ASP A 119 -8.56 -14.95 -2.32
N TYR A 120 -9.14 -15.36 -1.20
CA TYR A 120 -8.59 -16.37 -0.29
C TYR A 120 -9.02 -17.79 -0.68
N ALA A 121 -9.92 -17.93 -1.66
CA ALA A 121 -10.35 -19.22 -2.09
C ALA A 121 -9.19 -20.04 -2.66
N PRO A 122 -9.07 -21.31 -2.29
CA PRO A 122 -8.05 -22.18 -2.85
C PRO A 122 -8.27 -22.34 -4.36
N ARG A 123 -7.21 -22.20 -5.13
CA ARG A 123 -7.25 -22.54 -6.55
C ARG A 123 -7.14 -24.05 -6.70
N GLY A 124 -8.23 -24.69 -7.08
CA GLY A 124 -8.30 -26.14 -7.25
C GLY A 124 -8.46 -26.88 -5.90
N ASP A 125 -8.01 -28.14 -5.84
CA ASP A 125 -8.16 -29.04 -4.68
C ASP A 125 -7.24 -28.70 -3.48
N ALA A 126 -6.81 -27.45 -3.36
CA ALA A 126 -5.97 -27.04 -2.24
C ALA A 126 -6.76 -27.06 -0.94
N ASP A 127 -6.35 -27.93 -0.01
CA ASP A 127 -6.87 -27.98 1.34
C ASP A 127 -6.38 -26.73 2.12
N VAL A 128 -7.28 -25.81 2.38
CA VAL A 128 -6.97 -24.61 3.20
C VAL A 128 -7.33 -24.90 4.63
N ARG A 129 -6.34 -24.89 5.51
CA ARG A 129 -6.53 -25.10 6.95
C ARG A 129 -6.00 -23.93 7.73
N CYS A 130 -6.77 -23.51 8.72
CA CYS A 130 -6.28 -22.61 9.76
C CYS A 130 -5.46 -23.44 10.75
N LEU A 131 -4.17 -23.16 10.86
CA LEU A 131 -3.26 -23.89 11.73
C LEU A 131 -2.74 -22.94 12.83
N CYS A 132 -2.81 -23.41 14.06
CA CYS A 132 -2.05 -22.78 15.14
C CYS A 132 -0.53 -22.94 14.88
N PRO A 133 0.34 -22.11 15.50
CA PRO A 133 1.78 -22.19 15.26
C PRO A 133 2.40 -23.58 15.43
N LYS A 134 1.90 -24.39 16.39
CA LYS A 134 2.35 -25.76 16.63
C LYS A 134 1.95 -26.69 15.48
N CYS A 135 0.68 -26.65 15.07
CA CYS A 135 0.20 -27.47 13.95
C CYS A 135 0.88 -27.09 12.63
N LEU A 136 1.22 -25.82 12.43
CA LEU A 136 1.97 -25.36 11.27
C LEU A 136 3.37 -25.99 11.20
N GLN A 137 4.07 -26.07 12.32
CA GLN A 137 5.37 -26.73 12.39
C GLN A 137 5.29 -28.21 11.98
N ASP A 138 4.28 -28.94 12.46
CA ASP A 138 4.07 -30.33 12.11
C ASP A 138 3.82 -30.51 10.60
N TYR A 139 3.08 -29.58 9.97
CA TYR A 139 2.86 -29.58 8.52
C TYR A 139 4.14 -29.29 7.72
N ILE A 140 4.94 -28.31 8.15
CA ILE A 140 6.21 -27.96 7.50
C ILE A 140 7.19 -29.13 7.56
N HIS A 141 7.27 -29.83 8.69
CA HIS A 141 8.20 -30.95 8.88
C HIS A 141 7.71 -32.28 8.29
N SER A 142 6.44 -32.40 7.94
CA SER A 142 5.89 -33.67 7.44
C SER A 142 6.34 -34.08 6.04
N ASN A 143 6.95 -33.19 5.26
CA ASN A 143 7.29 -33.34 3.84
C ASN A 143 6.12 -33.79 2.92
N LYS A 144 4.90 -33.87 3.46
CA LYS A 144 3.69 -34.26 2.72
C LYS A 144 3.00 -33.09 2.05
N TYR A 145 3.29 -31.88 2.52
CA TYR A 145 2.56 -30.68 2.12
C TYR A 145 3.54 -29.58 1.72
N ILE A 146 3.19 -28.85 0.69
CA ILE A 146 3.89 -27.62 0.32
C ILE A 146 3.08 -26.46 0.85
N VAL A 147 3.60 -25.75 1.85
CA VAL A 147 3.01 -24.52 2.35
C VAL A 147 3.27 -23.43 1.33
N LYS A 148 2.28 -23.12 0.48
CA LYS A 148 2.39 -22.11 -0.55
C LYS A 148 2.14 -20.70 -0.03
N ARG A 149 1.46 -20.57 1.11
CA ARG A 149 1.05 -19.27 1.64
C ARG A 149 0.63 -19.37 3.11
N LEU A 150 1.08 -18.39 3.89
CA LEU A 150 0.58 -18.11 5.22
C LEU A 150 -0.36 -16.89 5.14
N ASP A 151 -1.58 -17.00 5.69
CA ASP A 151 -2.45 -15.86 5.85
C ASP A 151 -2.18 -15.22 7.22
N PRO A 152 -1.69 -13.96 7.27
CA PRO A 152 -1.39 -13.31 8.54
C PRO A 152 -2.63 -12.97 9.37
N PHE A 153 -3.85 -13.14 8.81
CA PHE A 153 -5.11 -12.89 9.49
C PHE A 153 -5.88 -14.15 9.89
N ALA A 154 -5.39 -15.32 9.52
CA ALA A 154 -5.92 -16.58 10.00
C ALA A 154 -5.47 -16.83 11.43
N ALA A 155 -6.02 -16.09 12.38
CA ALA A 155 -5.88 -16.30 13.82
C ALA A 155 -7.22 -16.16 14.52
#